data_53e9b656399681fcd49ac1145f241262
#
_entry.id   53e9b656399681fcd49ac1145f241262
#
_cell.length_a   1.000
_cell.length_b   1.000
_cell.length_c   1.000
_cell.angle_alpha   90.00
_cell.angle_beta   90.00
_cell.angle_gamma   90.00
#
_symmetry.space_group_name_H-M   'P 1'
#
loop_
_entity.id
_entity.type
_entity.pdbx_description
1 polymer ?
#
loop_
_entity_poly.entity_id
_entity_poly.type
_entity_poly.pdbx_seq_one_letter_code
_entity_poly.pdbx_strand_id
1 'polypeptide(L)'
;MTVSRDYLQKMDAYWRAANYLSAAQLYLLDNPLLREPLRREHIKKKIVGHWGTVPGQNFVYVHMNRVIKENDLNMILLSGPGHGGNF
;
A
#
# COMPACT_ATOMS: atom_id res chain seq x y z
N MET A 1 -15.24 19.41 7.93
CA MET A 1 -15.33 18.96 6.55
C MET A 1 -16.02 17.60 6.51
N THR A 2 -17.06 17.47 5.72
CA THR A 2 -17.78 16.21 5.60
C THR A 2 -17.25 15.44 4.39
N VAL A 3 -16.88 14.18 4.62
CA VAL A 3 -16.38 13.31 3.55
C VAL A 3 -17.57 12.48 3.03
N SER A 4 -17.81 12.51 1.72
CA SER A 4 -18.91 11.76 1.11
C SER A 4 -18.62 10.26 1.13
N ARG A 5 -19.71 9.46 1.04
CA ARG A 5 -19.57 8.00 0.95
C ARG A 5 -18.75 7.60 -0.28
N ASP A 6 -19.00 8.26 -1.43
CA ASP A 6 -18.26 7.99 -2.66
C ASP A 6 -16.76 8.25 -2.46
N TYR A 7 -16.41 9.34 -1.81
CA TYR A 7 -15.03 9.67 -1.51
C TYR A 7 -14.39 8.60 -0.61
N LEU A 8 -15.11 8.17 0.42
CA LEU A 8 -14.61 7.11 1.31
C LEU A 8 -14.39 5.80 0.57
N GLN A 9 -15.28 5.46 -0.37
CA GLN A 9 -15.11 4.26 -1.19
C GLN A 9 -13.86 4.35 -2.06
N LYS A 10 -13.58 5.52 -2.61
CA LYS A 10 -12.35 5.72 -3.39
C LYS A 10 -11.11 5.62 -2.52
N MET A 11 -11.15 6.17 -1.31
CA MET A 11 -10.04 6.07 -0.36
C MET A 11 -9.80 4.62 0.05
N ASP A 12 -10.87 3.88 0.29
CA ASP A 12 -10.76 2.44 0.61
C ASP A 12 -10.15 1.66 -0.54
N ALA A 13 -10.56 1.96 -1.78
CA ALA A 13 -10.00 1.31 -2.96
C ALA A 13 -8.51 1.62 -3.12
N TYR A 14 -8.12 2.85 -2.88
CA TYR A 14 -6.72 3.25 -2.93
C TYR A 14 -5.90 2.49 -1.87
N TRP A 15 -6.40 2.45 -0.64
CA TRP A 15 -5.74 1.74 0.44
C TRP A 15 -5.58 0.24 0.13
N ARG A 16 -6.64 -0.39 -0.38
CA ARG A 16 -6.58 -1.80 -0.76
C ARG A 16 -5.60 -2.06 -1.89
N ALA A 17 -5.55 -1.16 -2.88
CA ALA A 17 -4.59 -1.27 -3.98
C ALA A 17 -3.16 -1.13 -3.47
N ALA A 18 -2.91 -0.18 -2.56
CA ALA A 18 -1.59 -0.01 -1.96
C ALA A 18 -1.17 -1.25 -1.17
N ASN A 19 -2.11 -1.84 -0.41
CA ASN A 19 -1.84 -3.08 0.32
C ASN A 19 -1.52 -4.24 -0.62
N TYR A 20 -2.26 -4.37 -1.70
CA TYR A 20 -2.02 -5.42 -2.69
C TYR A 20 -0.62 -5.29 -3.31
N LEU A 21 -0.26 -4.08 -3.72
CA LEU A 21 1.06 -3.84 -4.32
C LEU A 21 2.18 -4.08 -3.31
N SER A 22 1.97 -3.71 -2.06
CA SER A 22 2.94 -3.96 -1.00
C SER A 22 3.12 -5.46 -0.76
N ALA A 23 2.02 -6.22 -0.73
CA ALA A 23 2.09 -7.66 -0.58
C ALA A 23 2.80 -8.31 -1.76
N ALA A 24 2.52 -7.87 -2.98
CA ALA A 24 3.20 -8.38 -4.17
C ALA A 24 4.70 -8.10 -4.09
N GLN A 25 5.07 -6.90 -3.65
CA GLN A 25 6.47 -6.53 -3.49
C GLN A 25 7.18 -7.40 -2.45
N LEU A 26 6.50 -7.72 -1.35
CA LEU A 26 7.08 -8.53 -0.28
C LEU A 26 7.26 -9.99 -0.68
N TYR A 27 6.29 -10.57 -1.35
CA TYR A 27 6.22 -12.03 -1.49
C TYR A 27 6.46 -12.55 -2.90
N LEU A 28 6.20 -11.75 -3.93
CA LEU A 28 6.23 -12.23 -5.29
C LEU A 28 7.48 -11.78 -6.04
N LEU A 29 8.04 -12.71 -6.79
CA LEU A 29 9.12 -12.47 -7.72
C LEU A 29 8.59 -12.12 -9.10
N ASP A 30 7.43 -12.72 -9.46
CA ASP A 30 6.83 -12.58 -10.78
C ASP A 30 5.32 -12.74 -10.66
N ASN A 31 4.60 -12.38 -11.72
CA ASN A 31 3.15 -12.54 -11.82
C ASN A 31 2.36 -11.72 -10.75
N PRO A 32 2.73 -10.45 -10.48
CA PRO A 32 2.08 -9.68 -9.42
C PRO A 32 0.61 -9.37 -9.70
N LEU A 33 0.19 -9.39 -10.96
CA LEU A 33 -1.19 -9.13 -11.34
C LEU A 33 -2.02 -10.40 -11.51
N LEU A 34 -1.42 -11.55 -11.20
CA LEU A 34 -2.07 -12.86 -11.28
C LEU A 34 -2.69 -13.11 -12.65
N ARG A 35 -1.96 -12.77 -13.71
CA ARG A 35 -2.40 -13.01 -15.10
C ARG A 35 -2.45 -14.49 -15.44
N GLU A 36 -1.72 -15.30 -14.68
CA GLU A 36 -1.78 -16.74 -14.74
C GLU A 36 -1.94 -17.26 -13.31
N PRO A 37 -2.38 -18.52 -13.12
CA PRO A 37 -2.53 -19.07 -11.77
C PRO A 37 -1.21 -18.98 -10.99
N LEU A 38 -1.33 -18.67 -9.70
CA LEU A 38 -0.16 -18.54 -8.84
C LEU A 38 0.55 -19.89 -8.70
N ARG A 39 1.88 -19.87 -8.90
CA ARG A 39 2.71 -21.06 -8.77
C ARG A 39 3.86 -20.79 -7.83
N ARG A 40 4.50 -21.84 -7.35
CA ARG A 40 5.63 -21.73 -6.41
C ARG A 40 6.76 -20.88 -6.99
N GLU A 41 7.02 -20.96 -8.30
CA GLU A 41 8.08 -20.22 -8.95
C GLU A 41 7.87 -18.71 -8.90
N HIS A 42 6.63 -18.26 -8.69
CA HIS A 42 6.29 -16.85 -8.59
C HIS A 42 6.64 -16.26 -7.22
N ILE A 43 6.93 -17.09 -6.23
CA ILE A 43 7.15 -16.66 -4.86
C ILE A 43 8.65 -16.55 -4.59
N LYS A 44 9.04 -15.49 -3.88
CA LYS A 44 10.45 -15.29 -3.52
C LYS A 44 10.94 -16.42 -2.64
N LYS A 45 12.18 -16.86 -2.88
CA LYS A 45 12.82 -17.90 -2.05
C LYS A 45 13.12 -17.39 -0.66
N LYS A 46 13.51 -16.11 -0.54
CA LYS A 46 13.78 -15.48 0.75
C LYS A 46 12.84 -14.29 0.91
N ILE A 47 11.94 -14.40 1.87
CA ILE A 47 10.96 -13.36 2.16
C ILE A 47 11.45 -12.56 3.36
N VAL A 48 11.64 -11.25 3.17
CA VAL A 48 12.07 -10.33 4.22
C VAL A 48 11.11 -9.15 4.25
N GLY A 49 10.51 -8.90 5.41
CA GLY A 49 9.60 -7.78 5.57
C GLY A 49 8.55 -8.07 6.63
N HIS A 50 7.75 -7.05 6.95
CA HIS A 50 6.75 -7.12 7.99
C HIS A 50 5.38 -6.74 7.43
N TRP A 51 4.65 -7.73 6.94
CA TRP A 51 3.30 -7.49 6.41
C TRP A 51 2.35 -6.96 7.49
N GLY A 52 2.51 -7.41 8.74
CA GLY A 52 1.60 -7.03 9.82
C GLY A 52 1.45 -5.53 10.03
N THR A 53 2.50 -4.74 9.76
CA THR A 53 2.47 -3.28 9.93
C THR A 53 2.20 -2.54 8.63
N VAL A 54 2.27 -3.20 7.47
CA VAL A 54 2.11 -2.55 6.16
C VAL A 54 0.74 -1.91 5.99
N PRO A 55 -0.39 -2.59 6.28
CA PRO A 55 -1.69 -1.96 6.11
C PRO A 55 -1.88 -0.70 6.94
N GLY A 56 -1.32 -0.67 8.16
CA GLY A 56 -1.39 0.50 9.01
C GLY A 56 -0.61 1.68 8.44
N GLN A 57 0.60 1.44 7.95
CA GLN A 57 1.41 2.49 7.35
C GLN A 57 0.80 2.97 6.04
N ASN A 58 0.27 2.07 5.22
CA ASN A 58 -0.43 2.45 4.00
C ASN A 58 -1.67 3.29 4.30
N PHE A 59 -2.38 2.98 5.38
CA PHE A 59 -3.54 3.75 5.80
C PHE A 59 -3.15 5.21 6.11
N VAL A 60 -2.08 5.38 6.88
CA VAL A 60 -1.57 6.72 7.20
C VAL A 60 -1.17 7.46 5.92
N TYR A 61 -0.43 6.81 5.03
CA TYR A 61 0.03 7.41 3.79
C TYR A 61 -1.15 7.86 2.92
N VAL A 62 -2.15 7.01 2.74
CA VAL A 62 -3.30 7.29 1.90
C VAL A 62 -4.07 8.48 2.42
N HIS A 63 -4.31 8.56 3.73
CA HIS A 63 -5.07 9.64 4.32
C HIS A 63 -4.27 10.94 4.40
N MET A 64 -2.96 10.88 4.63
CA MET A 64 -2.12 12.07 4.54
C MET A 64 -2.12 12.63 3.12
N ASN A 65 -2.03 11.75 2.13
CA ASN A 65 -2.08 12.16 0.73
C ASN A 65 -3.41 12.86 0.40
N ARG A 66 -4.52 12.38 0.98
CA ARG A 66 -5.82 13.04 0.85
C ARG A 66 -5.78 14.47 1.37
N VAL A 67 -5.24 14.66 2.58
CA VAL A 67 -5.15 15.98 3.21
C VAL A 67 -4.27 16.92 2.36
N ILE A 68 -3.13 16.41 1.87
CA ILE A 68 -2.22 17.17 1.04
C ILE A 68 -2.92 17.65 -0.24
N LYS A 69 -3.65 16.77 -0.90
CA LYS A 69 -4.34 17.11 -2.15
C LYS A 69 -5.51 18.06 -1.93
N GLU A 70 -6.29 17.86 -0.87
CA GLU A 70 -7.45 18.72 -0.57
C GLU A 70 -7.03 20.15 -0.24
N ASN A 71 -5.86 20.33 0.37
CA ASN A 71 -5.40 21.63 0.85
C ASN A 71 -4.23 22.18 0.04
N ASP A 72 -3.83 21.49 -1.03
CA ASP A 72 -2.72 21.88 -1.91
C ASP A 72 -1.45 22.19 -1.10
N LEU A 73 -1.07 21.25 -0.26
CA LEU A 73 0.07 21.40 0.64
C LEU A 73 1.36 20.92 0.00
N ASN A 74 2.46 21.61 0.31
CA ASN A 74 3.81 21.14 -0.02
C ASN A 74 4.36 20.40 1.19
N MET A 75 4.37 19.06 1.14
CA MET A 75 4.81 18.23 2.24
C MET A 75 5.75 17.15 1.74
N ILE A 76 6.66 16.75 2.62
CA ILE A 76 7.57 15.63 2.37
C ILE A 76 7.33 14.60 3.46
N LEU A 77 7.04 13.36 3.04
CA LEU A 77 6.90 12.26 3.97
C LEU A 77 8.27 11.68 4.27
N LEU A 78 8.65 11.68 5.54
CA LEU A 78 9.86 11.01 6.01
C LEU A 78 9.45 9.74 6.72
N SER A 79 9.99 8.61 6.25
CA SER A 79 9.68 7.31 6.81
C SER A 79 10.96 6.65 7.30
N GLY A 80 10.93 6.12 8.53
CA GLY A 80 12.00 5.25 9.00
C GLY A 80 11.78 3.87 8.42
N PRO A 81 12.56 3.45 7.42
CA PRO A 81 12.35 2.13 6.81
C PRO A 81 12.66 1.03 7.80
N GLY A 82 11.74 0.11 7.93
CA GLY A 82 11.84 -1.00 8.87
C GLY A 82 10.54 -1.75 8.80
N HIS A 83 9.81 -1.80 9.91
CA HIS A 83 8.52 -2.48 9.94
C HIS A 83 7.53 -1.80 8.99
N GLY A 84 7.13 -2.49 7.94
CA GLY A 84 6.11 -2.03 7.01
C GLY A 84 6.53 -0.87 6.11
N GLY A 85 7.82 -0.65 5.91
CA GLY A 85 8.33 0.49 5.17
C GLY A 85 8.30 0.36 3.65
N ASN A 86 7.66 -0.66 3.12
CA ASN A 86 7.62 -0.92 1.67
C ASN A 86 6.31 -0.47 1.03
N PHE A 87 5.70 0.57 1.57
CA PHE A 87 4.50 1.17 0.97
C PHE A 87 4.83 2.21 -0.10
#